data_a6125ecc8611531ea43950d88e0c2928
#
_entry.id   a6125ecc8611531ea43950d88e0c2928
#
_cell.length_a   1.000
_cell.length_b   1.000
_cell.length_c   1.000
_cell.angle_alpha   90.00
_cell.angle_beta   90.00
_cell.angle_gamma   90.00
#
_symmetry.space_group_name_H-M   'P 1'
#
loop_
_entity.id
_entity.type
_entity.pdbx_description
1 polymer ?
#
loop_
_entity_poly.entity_id
_entity_poly.type
_entity_poly.pdbx_seq_one_letter_code
_entity_poly.pdbx_strand_id
1 'polypeptide(L)'
;MPRKYWLLLFAAAAVLLFAGNGSLLITDSVESNYALTAKEMVMSGDWLSPQIYGHYWYDKPIFFYWLTALAYKMFGFTEFASRFCPALFGLGSVALLAWGGSKLENARSGFFSALVLLSSVEFFLISKSVITDAVLFFFFSATLLFFYLGYRDGRAHYWYIMYAAAGFAVLTKGPIGVLLPGLIITLFLLWQRDWHVLKRMHLVSGTLLCAAVAVPWYA
;
A
#
# COMPACT_ATOMS: atom_id res chain seq x y z
N MET A 1 13.68 21.37 9.99
CA MET A 1 12.82 20.84 11.11
C MET A 1 13.72 20.09 12.08
N PRO A 2 13.68 20.36 13.40
CA PRO A 2 14.45 19.61 14.39
C PRO A 2 14.10 18.13 14.45
N ARG A 3 15.12 17.25 14.64
CA ARG A 3 14.95 15.77 14.66
C ARG A 3 13.90 15.29 15.69
N LYS A 4 13.76 15.99 16.81
CA LYS A 4 12.77 15.66 17.85
C LYS A 4 11.33 15.66 17.35
N TYR A 5 10.95 16.55 16.43
CA TYR A 5 9.58 16.60 15.90
C TYR A 5 9.28 15.41 14.99
N TRP A 6 10.28 14.95 14.21
CA TRP A 6 10.15 13.73 13.44
C TRP A 6 9.97 12.50 14.32
N LEU A 7 10.77 12.38 15.37
CA LEU A 7 10.64 11.30 16.34
C LEU A 7 9.26 11.29 17.02
N LEU A 8 8.76 12.46 17.43
CA LEU A 8 7.42 12.59 18.01
C LEU A 8 6.32 12.21 17.02
N LEU A 9 6.42 12.66 15.77
CA LEU A 9 5.44 12.32 14.72
C LEU A 9 5.37 10.81 14.49
N PHE A 10 6.51 10.16 14.29
CA PHE A 10 6.54 8.71 14.05
C PHE A 10 6.19 7.89 15.28
N ALA A 11 6.56 8.33 16.47
CA ALA A 11 6.12 7.69 17.71
C ALA A 11 4.60 7.82 17.89
N ALA A 12 4.02 8.99 17.66
CA ALA A 12 2.58 9.19 17.70
C ALA A 12 1.87 8.36 16.62
N ALA A 13 2.39 8.30 15.41
CA ALA A 13 1.85 7.47 14.34
C ALA A 13 1.88 5.98 14.71
N ALA A 14 2.99 5.49 15.23
CA ALA A 14 3.11 4.09 15.68
C ALA A 14 2.11 3.79 16.80
N VAL A 15 2.02 4.65 17.82
CA VAL A 15 1.04 4.46 18.90
C VAL A 15 -0.39 4.48 18.36
N LEU A 16 -0.78 5.49 17.58
CA LEU A 16 -2.13 5.59 17.04
C LEU A 16 -2.54 4.39 16.18
N LEU A 17 -1.65 3.91 15.33
CA LEU A 17 -1.96 2.86 14.38
C LEU A 17 -1.88 1.45 14.99
N PHE A 18 -1.04 1.23 16.00
CA PHE A 18 -0.86 -0.11 16.59
C PHE A 18 -1.55 -0.31 17.92
N ALA A 19 -1.76 0.75 18.73
CA ALA A 19 -2.40 0.60 20.03
C ALA A 19 -3.84 0.12 19.90
N GLY A 20 -4.22 -0.86 20.74
CA GLY A 20 -5.55 -1.43 20.77
C GLY A 20 -5.89 -2.42 19.65
N ASN A 21 -4.99 -2.72 18.72
CA ASN A 21 -5.26 -3.67 17.62
C ASN A 21 -5.54 -5.10 18.08
N GLY A 22 -5.07 -5.47 19.27
CA GLY A 22 -5.32 -6.81 19.84
C GLY A 22 -6.52 -6.88 20.80
N SER A 23 -7.15 -5.75 21.13
CA SER A 23 -8.25 -5.70 22.11
C SER A 23 -9.65 -5.67 21.49
N LEU A 24 -9.76 -5.32 20.20
CA LEU A 24 -11.01 -5.24 19.46
C LEU A 24 -11.25 -6.55 18.69
N LEU A 25 -12.32 -7.23 18.97
CA LEU A 25 -12.74 -8.42 18.23
C LEU A 25 -13.03 -8.07 16.77
N ILE A 26 -12.76 -9.02 15.87
CA ILE A 26 -13.14 -8.93 14.46
C ILE A 26 -14.59 -9.36 14.36
N THR A 27 -15.51 -8.41 14.24
CA THR A 27 -16.96 -8.65 14.17
C THR A 27 -17.56 -8.34 12.80
N ASP A 28 -16.84 -7.56 11.98
CA ASP A 28 -17.27 -7.27 10.62
C ASP A 28 -17.03 -8.45 9.69
N SER A 29 -18.02 -8.75 8.85
CA SER A 29 -17.98 -9.90 7.93
C SER A 29 -16.87 -9.79 6.90
N VAL A 30 -16.55 -8.57 6.44
CA VAL A 30 -15.50 -8.35 5.45
C VAL A 30 -14.13 -8.60 6.07
N GLU A 31 -13.86 -8.02 7.26
CA GLU A 31 -12.61 -8.26 8.00
C GLU A 31 -12.44 -9.76 8.33
N SER A 32 -13.53 -10.42 8.75
CA SER A 32 -13.54 -11.84 9.09
C SER A 32 -13.14 -12.72 7.90
N ASN A 33 -13.63 -12.42 6.71
CA ASN A 33 -13.28 -13.18 5.50
C ASN A 33 -11.80 -13.06 5.18
N TYR A 34 -11.21 -11.86 5.27
CA TYR A 34 -9.77 -11.70 5.06
C TYR A 34 -8.93 -12.44 6.10
N ALA A 35 -9.31 -12.32 7.38
CA ALA A 35 -8.62 -12.97 8.48
C ALA A 35 -8.71 -14.51 8.37
N LEU A 36 -9.90 -15.05 8.06
CA LEU A 36 -10.13 -16.47 7.93
C LEU A 36 -9.38 -17.05 6.73
N THR A 37 -9.45 -16.41 5.56
CA THR A 37 -8.70 -16.85 4.37
C THR A 37 -7.20 -16.95 4.65
N ALA A 38 -6.61 -15.93 5.28
CA ALA A 38 -5.20 -15.96 5.63
C ALA A 38 -4.86 -17.03 6.68
N LYS A 39 -5.78 -17.29 7.63
CA LYS A 39 -5.64 -18.37 8.62
C LYS A 39 -5.68 -19.75 7.96
N GLU A 40 -6.65 -20.01 7.08
CA GLU A 40 -6.73 -21.27 6.36
C GLU A 40 -5.52 -21.51 5.47
N MET A 41 -5.00 -20.46 4.81
CA MET A 41 -3.75 -20.53 4.06
C MET A 41 -2.56 -20.99 4.90
N VAL A 42 -2.44 -20.52 6.15
CA VAL A 42 -1.38 -20.96 7.08
C VAL A 42 -1.61 -22.40 7.52
N MET A 43 -2.86 -22.79 7.79
CA MET A 43 -3.22 -24.12 8.30
C MET A 43 -3.11 -25.21 7.24
N SER A 44 -3.53 -24.93 6.00
CA SER A 44 -3.46 -25.86 4.88
C SER A 44 -2.06 -25.98 4.28
N GLY A 45 -1.23 -24.93 4.42
CA GLY A 45 0.06 -24.80 3.72
C GLY A 45 -0.07 -24.41 2.25
N ASP A 46 -1.28 -24.20 1.73
CA ASP A 46 -1.53 -23.72 0.37
C ASP A 46 -1.48 -22.19 0.36
N TRP A 47 -0.39 -21.65 -0.19
CA TRP A 47 -0.12 -20.21 -0.28
C TRP A 47 -0.54 -19.59 -1.62
N LEU A 48 -1.10 -20.39 -2.54
CA LEU A 48 -1.47 -19.93 -3.88
C LEU A 48 -2.99 -19.85 -4.06
N SER A 49 -3.73 -20.75 -3.44
CA SER A 49 -5.18 -20.87 -3.62
C SER A 49 -5.91 -20.44 -2.34
N PRO A 50 -6.37 -19.17 -2.25
CA PRO A 50 -7.10 -18.71 -1.07
C PRO A 50 -8.41 -19.50 -0.89
N GLN A 51 -8.72 -19.88 0.35
CA GLN A 51 -9.90 -20.67 0.69
C GLN A 51 -10.61 -20.08 1.92
N ILE A 52 -11.93 -20.30 1.99
CA ILE A 52 -12.77 -20.08 3.18
C ILE A 52 -13.65 -21.31 3.37
N TYR A 53 -13.62 -21.94 4.56
CA TYR A 53 -14.36 -23.17 4.90
C TYR A 53 -14.10 -24.32 3.91
N GLY A 54 -12.86 -24.40 3.41
CA GLY A 54 -12.46 -25.42 2.43
C GLY A 54 -12.95 -25.16 0.99
N HIS A 55 -13.57 -24.03 0.71
CA HIS A 55 -13.98 -23.61 -0.64
C HIS A 55 -13.06 -22.52 -1.17
N TYR A 56 -12.69 -22.57 -2.47
CA TYR A 56 -11.89 -21.55 -3.10
C TYR A 56 -12.56 -20.18 -3.03
N TRP A 57 -11.75 -19.15 -2.65
CA TRP A 57 -12.24 -17.81 -2.41
C TRP A 57 -11.36 -16.76 -3.11
N TYR A 58 -11.66 -16.45 -4.35
CA TYR A 58 -10.91 -15.51 -5.19
C TYR A 58 -11.55 -14.11 -5.22
N ASP A 59 -12.03 -13.61 -4.07
CA ASP A 59 -12.63 -12.27 -3.99
C ASP A 59 -11.61 -11.16 -4.27
N LYS A 60 -10.40 -11.30 -3.76
CA LYS A 60 -9.30 -10.35 -3.95
C LYS A 60 -8.01 -11.08 -4.34
N PRO A 61 -7.06 -10.34 -4.97
CA PRO A 61 -5.72 -10.86 -5.24
C PRO A 61 -4.97 -11.24 -3.98
N ILE A 62 -3.96 -12.09 -4.13
CA ILE A 62 -3.32 -12.86 -3.07
C ILE A 62 -2.49 -12.05 -2.07
N PHE A 63 -1.98 -10.87 -2.47
CA PHE A 63 -0.90 -10.19 -1.73
C PHE A 63 -1.28 -9.85 -0.29
N PHE A 64 -2.52 -9.38 -0.08
CA PHE A 64 -2.98 -9.05 1.27
C PHE A 64 -3.09 -10.32 2.16
N TYR A 65 -3.53 -11.43 1.58
CA TYR A 65 -3.57 -12.71 2.30
C TYR A 65 -2.17 -13.18 2.69
N TRP A 66 -1.18 -13.05 1.80
CA TRP A 66 0.22 -13.37 2.12
C TRP A 66 0.75 -12.52 3.29
N LEU A 67 0.49 -11.22 3.27
CA LEU A 67 0.92 -10.33 4.35
C LEU A 67 0.30 -10.72 5.69
N THR A 68 -1.02 -11.00 5.71
CA THR A 68 -1.72 -11.41 6.93
C THR A 68 -1.29 -12.80 7.39
N ALA A 69 -1.10 -13.74 6.47
CA ALA A 69 -0.60 -15.09 6.78
C ALA A 69 0.82 -15.05 7.37
N LEU A 70 1.70 -14.18 6.85
CA LEU A 70 3.02 -13.96 7.44
C LEU A 70 2.92 -13.38 8.85
N ALA A 71 2.03 -12.41 9.08
CA ALA A 71 1.80 -11.87 10.42
C ALA A 71 1.29 -12.94 11.39
N TYR A 72 0.42 -13.85 10.93
CA TYR A 72 -0.03 -14.99 11.74
C TYR A 72 1.10 -15.97 12.08
N LYS A 73 2.04 -16.20 11.18
CA LYS A 73 3.22 -17.00 11.48
C LYS A 73 4.15 -16.37 12.51
N MET A 74 4.20 -15.03 12.55
CA MET A 74 5.05 -14.29 13.48
C MET A 74 4.42 -14.11 14.88
N PHE A 75 3.12 -13.82 14.93
CA PHE A 75 2.41 -13.39 16.15
C PHE A 75 1.28 -14.33 16.58
N GLY A 76 1.09 -15.47 15.88
CA GLY A 76 -0.03 -16.38 16.11
C GLY A 76 -1.34 -15.84 15.53
N PHE A 77 -2.42 -16.65 15.64
CA PHE A 77 -3.77 -16.27 15.18
C PHE A 77 -4.44 -15.35 16.19
N THR A 78 -4.13 -14.06 16.11
CA THR A 78 -4.64 -13.02 17.01
C THR A 78 -5.19 -11.84 16.22
N GLU A 79 -6.08 -11.07 16.83
CA GLU A 79 -6.60 -9.83 16.26
C GLU A 79 -5.48 -8.82 15.96
N PHE A 80 -4.46 -8.78 16.82
CA PHE A 80 -3.27 -7.96 16.59
C PHE A 80 -2.55 -8.36 15.28
N ALA A 81 -2.33 -9.65 15.08
CA ALA A 81 -1.66 -10.15 13.87
C ALA A 81 -2.47 -9.83 12.61
N SER A 82 -3.80 -9.96 12.66
CA SER A 82 -4.69 -9.60 11.55
C SER A 82 -4.55 -8.15 11.12
N ARG A 83 -4.44 -7.23 12.11
CA ARG A 83 -4.35 -5.78 11.87
C ARG A 83 -2.91 -5.26 11.74
N PHE A 84 -1.93 -6.14 11.91
CA PHE A 84 -0.51 -5.74 11.86
C PHE A 84 -0.13 -5.14 10.50
N CYS A 85 -0.50 -5.81 9.42
CA CYS A 85 -0.13 -5.35 8.08
C CYS A 85 -0.83 -4.05 7.66
N PRO A 86 -2.16 -3.86 7.82
CA PRO A 86 -2.79 -2.56 7.59
C PRO A 86 -2.11 -1.43 8.38
N ALA A 87 -1.83 -1.63 9.67
CA ALA A 87 -1.15 -0.65 10.50
C ALA A 87 0.28 -0.34 10.02
N LEU A 88 1.03 -1.37 9.60
CA LEU A 88 2.38 -1.23 9.07
C LEU A 88 2.40 -0.42 7.77
N PHE A 89 1.49 -0.70 6.84
CA PHE A 89 1.37 0.04 5.58
C PHE A 89 0.80 1.45 5.82
N GLY A 90 -0.06 1.63 6.84
CA GLY A 90 -0.46 2.95 7.31
C GLY A 90 0.74 3.76 7.79
N LEU A 91 1.58 3.20 8.66
CA LEU A 91 2.82 3.85 9.09
C LEU A 91 3.77 4.13 7.93
N GLY A 92 3.89 3.18 6.99
CA GLY A 92 4.62 3.35 5.73
C GLY A 92 4.11 4.52 4.89
N SER A 93 2.78 4.72 4.84
CA SER A 93 2.16 5.84 4.12
C SER A 93 2.48 7.18 4.76
N VAL A 94 2.46 7.26 6.09
CA VAL A 94 2.92 8.45 6.84
C VAL A 94 4.38 8.75 6.51
N ALA A 95 5.25 7.73 6.50
CA ALA A 95 6.67 7.88 6.15
C ALA A 95 6.87 8.30 4.68
N LEU A 96 6.10 7.71 3.76
CA LEU A 96 6.13 8.03 2.33
C LEU A 96 5.78 9.50 2.08
N LEU A 97 4.70 10.00 2.70
CA LEU A 97 4.29 11.39 2.55
C LEU A 97 5.25 12.35 3.24
N ALA A 98 5.78 11.98 4.42
CA ALA A 98 6.81 12.75 5.11
C ALA A 98 8.06 12.93 4.25
N TRP A 99 8.54 11.84 3.67
CA TRP A 99 9.70 11.85 2.78
C TRP A 99 9.40 12.56 1.46
N GLY A 100 8.26 12.23 0.83
CA GLY A 100 7.84 12.80 -0.44
C GLY A 100 7.66 14.31 -0.38
N GLY A 101 6.90 14.81 0.59
CA GLY A 101 6.72 16.24 0.80
C GLY A 101 8.02 16.98 1.12
N SER A 102 8.92 16.34 1.89
CA SER A 102 10.26 16.89 2.15
C SER A 102 11.12 16.94 0.90
N LYS A 103 10.99 15.95 0.03
CA LYS A 103 11.73 15.87 -1.24
C LYS A 103 11.20 16.83 -2.30
N LEU A 104 9.88 17.04 -2.31
CA LEU A 104 9.22 17.92 -3.29
C LEU A 104 9.44 19.39 -2.97
N GLU A 105 9.39 19.76 -1.71
CA GLU A 105 9.51 21.15 -1.29
C GLU A 105 10.56 21.33 -0.18
N ASN A 106 10.22 20.99 1.06
CA ASN A 106 11.08 21.16 2.22
C ASN A 106 10.59 20.31 3.43
N ALA A 107 11.42 20.21 4.46
CA ALA A 107 11.14 19.40 5.65
C ALA A 107 9.87 19.82 6.42
N ARG A 108 9.42 21.08 6.31
CA ARG A 108 8.14 21.49 6.94
C ARG A 108 6.96 20.94 6.17
N SER A 109 6.96 21.06 4.85
CA SER A 109 5.91 20.52 3.98
C SER A 109 5.77 19.01 4.19
N GLY A 110 6.88 18.25 4.24
CA GLY A 110 6.82 16.82 4.52
C GLY A 110 6.24 16.51 5.90
N PHE A 111 6.61 17.26 6.93
CA PHE A 111 6.07 17.07 8.27
C PHE A 111 4.55 17.32 8.32
N PHE A 112 4.09 18.43 7.75
CA PHE A 112 2.67 18.76 7.74
C PHE A 112 1.86 17.82 6.84
N SER A 113 2.38 17.38 5.71
CA SER A 113 1.73 16.37 4.87
C SER A 113 1.47 15.08 5.64
N ALA A 114 2.47 14.59 6.38
CA ALA A 114 2.33 13.40 7.22
C ALA A 114 1.38 13.62 8.40
N LEU A 115 1.41 14.80 9.02
CA LEU A 115 0.50 15.15 10.12
C LEU A 115 -0.95 15.22 9.66
N VAL A 116 -1.22 15.86 8.52
CA VAL A 116 -2.56 15.95 7.91
C VAL A 116 -3.09 14.54 7.59
N LEU A 117 -2.25 13.68 6.97
CA LEU A 117 -2.66 12.30 6.72
C LEU A 117 -3.01 11.57 8.02
N LEU A 118 -2.16 11.68 9.04
CA LEU A 118 -2.36 11.02 10.32
C LEU A 118 -3.60 11.53 11.07
N SER A 119 -4.02 12.76 10.84
CA SER A 119 -5.24 13.36 11.43
C SER A 119 -6.52 12.99 10.68
N SER A 120 -6.43 12.32 9.53
CA SER A 120 -7.60 11.87 8.77
C SER A 120 -8.26 10.67 9.45
N VAL A 121 -9.53 10.81 9.80
CA VAL A 121 -10.33 9.74 10.41
C VAL A 121 -10.42 8.53 9.49
N GLU A 122 -10.68 8.75 8.19
CA GLU A 122 -10.76 7.67 7.20
C GLU A 122 -9.45 6.89 7.11
N PHE A 123 -8.31 7.59 7.04
CA PHE A 123 -7.00 6.96 7.01
C PHE A 123 -6.73 6.15 8.29
N PHE A 124 -7.12 6.66 9.45
CA PHE A 124 -7.02 5.95 10.72
C PHE A 124 -7.84 4.65 10.69
N LEU A 125 -9.11 4.71 10.24
CA LEU A 125 -9.99 3.55 10.18
C LEU A 125 -9.44 2.47 9.24
N ILE A 126 -9.10 2.80 7.99
CA ILE A 126 -8.58 1.82 7.03
C ILE A 126 -7.24 1.20 7.48
N SER A 127 -6.41 1.96 8.21
CA SER A 127 -5.13 1.48 8.73
C SER A 127 -5.27 0.54 9.93
N LYS A 128 -6.46 0.46 10.53
CA LYS A 128 -6.77 -0.43 11.67
C LYS A 128 -7.74 -1.55 11.31
N SER A 129 -8.28 -1.55 10.12
CA SER A 129 -9.20 -2.58 9.63
C SER A 129 -8.46 -3.67 8.84
N VAL A 130 -8.92 -4.90 8.94
CA VAL A 130 -8.35 -6.05 8.20
C VAL A 130 -8.89 -6.06 6.78
N ILE A 131 -8.49 -5.04 6.00
CA ILE A 131 -8.89 -4.84 4.61
C ILE A 131 -7.70 -4.42 3.74
N THR A 132 -7.86 -4.53 2.44
CA THR A 132 -6.80 -4.25 1.45
C THR A 132 -6.44 -2.75 1.33
N ASP A 133 -7.29 -1.86 1.86
CA ASP A 133 -7.30 -0.44 1.51
C ASP A 133 -6.04 0.31 1.99
N ALA A 134 -5.54 0.02 3.20
CA ALA A 134 -4.30 0.65 3.69
C ALA A 134 -3.08 0.26 2.84
N VAL A 135 -3.02 -1.00 2.40
CA VAL A 135 -1.95 -1.52 1.54
C VAL A 135 -2.06 -0.90 0.14
N LEU A 136 -3.28 -0.86 -0.40
CA LEU A 136 -3.55 -0.20 -1.69
C LEU A 136 -3.18 1.29 -1.63
N PHE A 137 -3.58 2.01 -0.59
CA PHE A 137 -3.29 3.43 -0.41
C PHE A 137 -1.80 3.72 -0.43
N PHE A 138 -1.00 2.88 0.24
CA PHE A 138 0.46 2.99 0.23
C PHE A 138 1.03 2.88 -1.18
N PHE A 139 0.70 1.80 -1.90
CA PHE A 139 1.25 1.57 -3.24
C PHE A 139 0.69 2.54 -4.28
N PHE A 140 -0.57 2.92 -4.17
CA PHE A 140 -1.18 3.95 -5.00
C PHE A 140 -0.47 5.30 -4.82
N SER A 141 -0.28 5.72 -3.58
CA SER A 141 0.44 6.96 -3.25
C SER A 141 1.90 6.92 -3.71
N ALA A 142 2.56 5.77 -3.54
CA ALA A 142 3.91 5.56 -4.05
C ALA A 142 3.95 5.68 -5.58
N THR A 143 3.02 5.07 -6.30
CA THR A 143 2.93 5.15 -7.76
C THR A 143 2.86 6.61 -8.22
N LEU A 144 1.97 7.42 -7.66
CA LEU A 144 1.82 8.82 -8.04
C LEU A 144 3.02 9.68 -7.63
N LEU A 145 3.56 9.46 -6.42
CA LEU A 145 4.72 10.20 -5.94
C LEU A 145 5.96 9.93 -6.79
N PHE A 146 6.25 8.66 -7.09
CA PHE A 146 7.40 8.30 -7.91
C PHE A 146 7.23 8.66 -9.38
N PHE A 147 5.98 8.65 -9.90
CA PHE A 147 5.69 9.28 -11.19
C PHE A 147 6.10 10.76 -11.20
N TYR A 148 5.64 11.53 -10.21
CA TYR A 148 5.93 12.97 -10.18
C TYR A 148 7.42 13.27 -9.97
N LEU A 149 8.13 12.47 -9.15
CA LEU A 149 9.58 12.58 -8.98
C LEU A 149 10.32 12.23 -10.29
N GLY A 150 9.88 11.21 -11.01
CA GLY A 150 10.43 10.87 -12.33
C GLY A 150 10.19 11.97 -13.36
N TYR A 151 9.00 12.55 -13.35
CA TYR A 151 8.63 13.69 -14.20
C TYR A 151 9.51 14.91 -13.94
N ARG A 152 9.69 15.30 -12.67
CA ARG A 152 10.45 16.46 -12.26
C ARG A 152 11.97 16.29 -12.41
N ASP A 153 12.50 15.17 -11.93
CA ASP A 153 13.95 14.96 -11.78
C ASP A 153 14.57 14.18 -12.96
N GLY A 154 13.75 13.54 -13.81
CA GLY A 154 14.17 12.77 -14.99
C GLY A 154 14.97 11.50 -14.68
N ARG A 155 14.98 11.01 -13.45
CA ARG A 155 15.79 9.86 -13.01
C ARG A 155 15.08 8.53 -13.30
N ALA A 156 15.75 7.63 -14.01
CA ALA A 156 15.19 6.36 -14.44
C ALA A 156 14.67 5.47 -13.29
N HIS A 157 15.35 5.45 -12.13
CA HIS A 157 14.95 4.61 -11.01
C HIS A 157 13.56 4.97 -10.44
N TYR A 158 13.14 6.25 -10.52
CA TYR A 158 11.79 6.64 -10.08
C TYR A 158 10.70 6.00 -10.94
N TRP A 159 10.91 5.86 -12.25
CA TRP A 159 9.99 5.18 -13.13
C TRP A 159 9.84 3.70 -12.77
N TYR A 160 10.96 3.02 -12.51
CA TYR A 160 10.90 1.61 -12.13
C TYR A 160 10.22 1.39 -10.77
N ILE A 161 10.45 2.27 -9.79
CA ILE A 161 9.74 2.20 -8.49
C ILE A 161 8.24 2.45 -8.69
N MET A 162 7.85 3.40 -9.54
CA MET A 162 6.46 3.65 -9.92
C MET A 162 5.78 2.39 -10.47
N TYR A 163 6.42 1.72 -11.44
CA TYR A 163 5.87 0.50 -12.04
C TYR A 163 5.80 -0.67 -11.07
N ALA A 164 6.81 -0.84 -10.23
CA ALA A 164 6.80 -1.86 -9.19
C ALA A 164 5.67 -1.59 -8.18
N ALA A 165 5.49 -0.35 -7.74
CA ALA A 165 4.41 0.04 -6.83
C ALA A 165 3.04 -0.21 -7.49
N ALA A 166 2.85 0.15 -8.76
CA ALA A 166 1.63 -0.14 -9.51
C ALA A 166 1.36 -1.65 -9.60
N GLY A 167 2.40 -2.48 -9.81
CA GLY A 167 2.29 -3.94 -9.82
C GLY A 167 1.81 -4.49 -8.46
N PHE A 168 2.38 -4.02 -7.35
CA PHE A 168 1.91 -4.39 -6.01
C PHE A 168 0.49 -3.89 -5.71
N ALA A 169 0.11 -2.71 -6.21
CA ALA A 169 -1.25 -2.21 -6.09
C ALA A 169 -2.26 -3.12 -6.83
N VAL A 170 -1.90 -3.60 -8.03
CA VAL A 170 -2.70 -4.60 -8.78
C VAL A 170 -2.79 -5.90 -8.01
N LEU A 171 -1.68 -6.41 -7.48
CA LEU A 171 -1.65 -7.65 -6.70
C LEU A 171 -2.38 -7.52 -5.34
N THR A 172 -2.67 -6.29 -4.90
CA THR A 172 -3.44 -6.01 -3.67
C THR A 172 -4.95 -5.96 -3.92
N LYS A 173 -5.41 -5.25 -4.97
CA LYS A 173 -6.86 -5.01 -5.18
C LYS A 173 -7.29 -5.14 -6.65
N GLY A 174 -6.46 -5.73 -7.50
CA GLY A 174 -6.76 -5.97 -8.91
C GLY A 174 -6.54 -4.73 -9.80
N PRO A 175 -7.20 -4.66 -10.96
CA PRO A 175 -6.93 -3.67 -12.01
C PRO A 175 -7.00 -2.21 -11.57
N ILE A 176 -7.76 -1.89 -10.51
CA ILE A 176 -7.86 -0.53 -9.96
C ILE A 176 -6.49 0.03 -9.57
N GLY A 177 -5.55 -0.85 -9.17
CA GLY A 177 -4.19 -0.49 -8.77
C GLY A 177 -3.36 0.15 -9.88
N VAL A 178 -3.70 -0.08 -11.14
CA VAL A 178 -3.03 0.54 -12.31
C VAL A 178 -3.94 1.47 -13.08
N LEU A 179 -5.24 1.18 -13.16
CA LEU A 179 -6.18 1.97 -13.96
C LEU A 179 -6.37 3.38 -13.38
N LEU A 180 -6.56 3.49 -12.08
CA LEU A 180 -6.81 4.79 -11.45
C LEU A 180 -5.56 5.69 -11.41
N PRO A 181 -4.36 5.21 -11.00
CA PRO A 181 -3.13 5.99 -11.16
C PRO A 181 -2.85 6.33 -12.62
N GLY A 182 -3.06 5.39 -13.54
CA GLY A 182 -2.89 5.60 -14.98
C GLY A 182 -3.80 6.70 -15.52
N LEU A 183 -5.06 6.73 -15.10
CA LEU A 183 -5.99 7.81 -15.46
C LEU A 183 -5.50 9.16 -14.92
N ILE A 184 -5.10 9.24 -13.65
CA ILE A 184 -4.60 10.48 -13.04
C ILE A 184 -3.34 10.97 -13.77
N ILE A 185 -2.39 10.06 -14.06
CA ILE A 185 -1.16 10.39 -14.81
C ILE A 185 -1.50 10.89 -16.22
N THR A 186 -2.43 10.22 -16.90
CA THR A 186 -2.86 10.62 -18.25
C THR A 186 -3.50 12.01 -18.24
N LEU A 187 -4.40 12.28 -17.29
CA LEU A 187 -5.02 13.60 -17.15
C LEU A 187 -3.99 14.69 -16.79
N PHE A 188 -3.01 14.37 -15.96
CA PHE A 188 -1.92 15.27 -15.64
C PHE A 188 -1.08 15.61 -16.89
N LEU A 189 -0.69 14.62 -17.71
CA LEU A 189 0.08 14.82 -18.93
C LEU A 189 -0.71 15.59 -20.00
N LEU A 190 -2.05 15.34 -20.10
CA LEU A 190 -2.96 16.13 -20.94
C LEU A 190 -2.99 17.59 -20.53
N TRP A 191 -3.11 17.86 -19.24
CA TRP A 191 -3.12 19.22 -18.68
C TRP A 191 -1.80 19.97 -18.93
N GLN A 192 -0.68 19.28 -18.70
CA GLN A 192 0.67 19.83 -18.91
C GLN A 192 1.05 19.91 -20.41
N ARG A 193 0.32 19.21 -21.29
CA ARG A 193 0.64 19.06 -22.72
C ARG A 193 2.05 18.52 -22.99
N ASP A 194 2.61 17.73 -22.05
CA ASP A 194 3.98 17.22 -22.12
C ASP A 194 4.01 15.70 -22.41
N TRP A 195 3.75 15.35 -23.67
CA TRP A 195 3.79 13.97 -24.14
C TRP A 195 5.21 13.43 -24.32
N HIS A 196 6.22 14.31 -24.33
CA HIS A 196 7.62 13.89 -24.49
C HIS A 196 8.10 13.05 -23.29
N VAL A 197 7.47 13.19 -22.13
CA VAL A 197 7.75 12.41 -20.94
C VAL A 197 7.57 10.90 -21.19
N LEU A 198 6.60 10.49 -22.03
CA LEU A 198 6.37 9.08 -22.36
C LEU A 198 7.63 8.39 -22.91
N LYS A 199 8.48 9.11 -23.65
CA LYS A 199 9.76 8.59 -24.15
C LYS A 199 10.78 8.30 -23.05
N ARG A 200 10.67 9.02 -21.90
CA ARG A 200 11.57 8.89 -20.73
C ARG A 200 11.05 7.93 -19.69
N MET A 201 9.76 7.56 -19.75
CA MET A 201 9.10 6.71 -18.77
C MET A 201 9.48 5.23 -18.88
N HIS A 202 10.33 4.84 -19.83
CA HIS A 202 10.70 3.43 -20.03
C HIS A 202 9.48 2.50 -20.11
N LEU A 203 8.45 2.88 -20.88
CA LEU A 203 7.14 2.23 -20.91
C LEU A 203 7.22 0.70 -21.05
N VAL A 204 8.01 0.20 -22.01
CA VAL A 204 8.11 -1.24 -22.27
C VAL A 204 8.70 -1.98 -21.06
N SER A 205 9.91 -1.61 -20.62
CA SER A 205 10.57 -2.28 -19.49
C SER A 205 9.83 -2.06 -18.16
N GLY A 206 9.22 -0.89 -17.99
CA GLY A 206 8.41 -0.59 -16.81
C GLY A 206 7.11 -1.40 -16.77
N THR A 207 6.39 -1.50 -17.89
CA THR A 207 5.18 -2.34 -17.97
C THR A 207 5.53 -3.83 -17.77
N LEU A 208 6.65 -4.29 -18.32
CA LEU A 208 7.14 -5.65 -18.05
C LEU A 208 7.44 -5.87 -16.56
N LEU A 209 8.05 -4.90 -15.87
CA LEU A 209 8.26 -4.98 -14.43
C LEU A 209 6.95 -5.03 -13.65
N CYS A 210 5.99 -4.17 -13.98
CA CYS A 210 4.66 -4.17 -13.38
C CYS A 210 3.97 -5.54 -13.59
N ALA A 211 4.02 -6.06 -14.81
CA ALA A 211 3.48 -7.37 -15.14
C ALA A 211 4.22 -8.50 -14.40
N ALA A 212 5.54 -8.46 -14.30
CA ALA A 212 6.33 -9.46 -13.56
C ALA A 212 5.98 -9.50 -12.06
N VAL A 213 5.54 -8.39 -11.48
CA VAL A 213 5.04 -8.35 -10.10
C VAL A 213 3.61 -8.86 -10.02
N ALA A 214 2.72 -8.41 -10.91
CA ALA A 214 1.29 -8.65 -10.79
C ALA A 214 0.84 -10.02 -11.35
N VAL A 215 1.32 -10.39 -12.55
CA VAL A 215 0.77 -11.52 -13.33
C VAL A 215 1.05 -12.90 -12.76
N PRO A 216 2.20 -13.20 -12.11
CA PRO A 216 2.52 -14.58 -11.73
C PRO A 216 1.47 -15.30 -10.88
N TRP A 217 0.68 -14.55 -10.12
CA TRP A 217 -0.40 -15.16 -9.34
C TRP A 217 -1.69 -15.37 -10.16
N TYR A 218 -1.91 -14.59 -11.22
CA TYR A 218 -3.11 -14.74 -12.06
C TYR A 218 -2.94 -15.80 -13.17
N ALA A 219 -1.70 -16.28 -13.41
CA ALA A 219 -1.36 -17.27 -14.44
C ALA A 219 -1.46 -18.70 -13.90
#